data_6851774bbc2629c5eff84882c8edd3ae
#
_entry.id   6851774bbc2629c5eff84882c8edd3ae
#
_cell.length_a   1.000
_cell.length_b   1.000
_cell.length_c   1.000
_cell.angle_alpha   90.00
_cell.angle_beta   90.00
_cell.angle_gamma   90.00
#
_symmetry.space_group_name_H-M   'P 1'
#
loop_
_entity.id
_entity.type
_entity.pdbx_description
1 polymer ?
#
loop_
_entity_poly.entity_id
_entity_poly.type
_entity_poly.pdbx_seq_one_letter_code
_entity_poly.pdbx_strand_id
1 'polypeptide(L)'
;SLRSRGLGDVYKRQVLESMIMAHEIQGVLALENSFNKVGLDHVILVKVASTAVATKLLGGSLDQIKDAVSQAWLDGQSLRTYRHAPNAGSRKSWAAGDATSRAVRLAMITMSGEMGYPGVLSAPVWGFEDVSFNGEKLSLPQPFETYVMENILFKISFPAEFHAQTAVEAAVKLHE
;
A
#
# COMPACT_ATOMS: atom_id res chain seq x y z
N SER A 1 16.02 27.81 -20.81
CA SER A 1 16.35 26.39 -20.68
C SER A 1 16.92 25.98 -19.31
N LEU A 2 17.60 26.85 -18.56
CA LEU A 2 18.03 26.60 -17.18
C LEU A 2 16.84 26.47 -16.18
N ARG A 3 15.76 27.22 -16.40
CA ARG A 3 14.51 27.11 -15.59
C ARG A 3 13.80 25.77 -15.81
N SER A 4 13.87 25.21 -16.99
CA SER A 4 13.27 23.91 -17.34
C SER A 4 13.98 22.73 -16.63
N ARG A 5 15.31 22.80 -16.46
CA ARG A 5 16.07 21.76 -15.74
C ARG A 5 15.74 21.74 -14.25
N GLY A 6 15.61 22.90 -13.62
CA GLY A 6 15.26 23.00 -12.20
C GLY A 6 13.86 22.44 -11.86
N LEU A 7 12.87 22.67 -12.73
CA LEU A 7 11.53 22.10 -12.57
C LEU A 7 11.54 20.57 -12.70
N GLY A 8 12.28 20.04 -13.68
CA GLY A 8 12.39 18.58 -13.84
C GLY A 8 12.99 17.88 -12.62
N ASP A 9 13.96 18.49 -11.96
CA ASP A 9 14.59 17.93 -10.75
C ASP A 9 13.67 18.01 -9.54
N VAL A 10 12.87 19.07 -9.41
CA VAL A 10 11.83 19.19 -8.36
C VAL A 10 10.79 18.06 -8.50
N TYR A 11 10.28 17.82 -9.70
CA TYR A 11 9.31 16.75 -9.93
C TYR A 11 9.89 15.36 -9.68
N LYS A 12 11.12 15.09 -10.09
CA LYS A 12 11.79 13.82 -9.81
C LYS A 12 11.95 13.57 -8.32
N ARG A 13 12.34 14.60 -7.57
CA ARG A 13 12.44 14.51 -6.12
C ARG A 13 11.09 14.21 -5.47
N GLN A 14 10.02 14.90 -5.88
CA GLN A 14 8.66 14.63 -5.38
C GLN A 14 8.21 13.20 -5.67
N VAL A 15 8.50 12.68 -6.86
CA VAL A 15 8.19 11.28 -7.20
C VAL A 15 8.96 10.32 -6.28
N LEU A 16 10.26 10.52 -6.10
CA LEU A 16 11.08 9.66 -5.23
C LEU A 16 10.60 9.70 -3.79
N GLU A 17 10.38 10.88 -3.23
CA GLU A 17 9.84 11.03 -1.87
C GLU A 17 8.47 10.35 -1.73
N SER A 18 7.61 10.45 -2.74
CA SER A 18 6.31 9.79 -2.76
C SER A 18 6.41 8.27 -2.79
N MET A 19 7.37 7.73 -3.55
CA MET A 19 7.65 6.29 -3.57
C MET A 19 8.14 5.80 -2.20
N ILE A 20 9.06 6.52 -1.57
CA ILE A 20 9.57 6.18 -0.23
C ILE A 20 8.42 6.19 0.78
N MET A 21 7.61 7.25 0.81
CA MET A 21 6.45 7.33 1.71
C MET A 21 5.46 6.18 1.49
N ALA A 22 5.15 5.87 0.22
CA ALA A 22 4.21 4.79 -0.08
C ALA A 22 4.75 3.42 0.37
N HIS A 23 6.04 3.15 0.20
CA HIS A 23 6.67 1.92 0.67
C HIS A 23 6.71 1.86 2.21
N GLU A 24 7.04 2.96 2.87
CA GLU A 24 7.10 3.03 4.32
C GLU A 24 5.73 2.76 4.96
N ILE A 25 4.68 3.43 4.49
CA ILE A 25 3.31 3.22 5.01
C ILE A 25 2.90 1.76 4.83
N GLN A 26 3.11 1.18 3.64
CA GLN A 26 2.76 -0.22 3.38
C GLN A 26 3.55 -1.18 4.25
N GLY A 27 4.87 -0.98 4.33
CA GLY A 27 5.77 -1.90 5.02
C GLY A 27 5.57 -1.87 6.53
N VAL A 28 5.50 -0.70 7.15
CA VAL A 28 5.30 -0.57 8.60
C VAL A 28 3.94 -1.15 9.01
N LEU A 29 2.87 -0.88 8.25
CA LEU A 29 1.57 -1.50 8.50
C LEU A 29 1.61 -3.02 8.34
N ALA A 30 2.43 -3.55 7.43
CA ALA A 30 2.53 -4.99 7.19
C ALA A 30 3.34 -5.75 8.25
N LEU A 31 4.15 -5.07 9.07
CA LEU A 31 5.04 -5.75 10.03
C LEU A 31 4.28 -6.62 11.02
N GLU A 32 3.19 -6.15 11.57
CA GLU A 32 2.41 -6.85 12.59
C GLU A 32 0.97 -7.15 12.18
N ASN A 33 0.47 -6.59 11.08
CA ASN A 33 -0.90 -6.78 10.64
C ASN A 33 -0.98 -7.76 9.48
N SER A 34 -1.43 -8.98 9.75
CA SER A 34 -1.56 -10.01 8.72
C SER A 34 -2.96 -10.01 8.08
N PHE A 35 -3.17 -9.18 7.08
CA PHE A 35 -4.43 -9.13 6.32
C PHE A 35 -4.79 -10.46 5.66
N ASN A 36 -3.79 -11.25 5.32
CA ASN A 36 -3.99 -12.58 4.72
C ASN A 36 -4.69 -13.56 5.68
N LYS A 37 -4.46 -13.45 6.97
CA LYS A 37 -5.10 -14.33 7.98
C LYS A 37 -6.61 -14.14 8.05
N VAL A 38 -7.08 -12.95 7.71
CA VAL A 38 -8.51 -12.62 7.70
C VAL A 38 -9.11 -12.68 6.28
N GLY A 39 -8.37 -13.22 5.31
CA GLY A 39 -8.86 -13.40 3.94
C GLY A 39 -8.78 -12.17 3.05
N LEU A 40 -8.19 -11.07 3.53
CA LEU A 40 -7.98 -9.86 2.77
C LEU A 40 -6.68 -9.91 1.97
N ASP A 41 -6.68 -9.31 0.80
CA ASP A 41 -5.47 -9.18 -0.01
C ASP A 41 -4.62 -7.99 0.46
N HIS A 42 -3.30 -8.15 0.39
CA HIS A 42 -2.35 -7.10 0.78
C HIS A 42 -2.45 -5.82 -0.07
N VAL A 43 -3.17 -5.83 -1.19
CA VAL A 43 -3.43 -4.60 -1.99
C VAL A 43 -4.26 -3.55 -1.23
N ILE A 44 -4.87 -3.92 -0.09
CA ILE A 44 -5.44 -2.94 0.83
C ILE A 44 -4.38 -1.92 1.27
N LEU A 45 -3.16 -2.38 1.54
CA LEU A 45 -2.04 -1.51 1.92
C LEU A 45 -1.64 -0.57 0.78
N VAL A 46 -1.67 -1.07 -0.46
CA VAL A 46 -1.46 -0.23 -1.66
C VAL A 46 -2.50 0.88 -1.72
N LYS A 47 -3.78 0.56 -1.51
CA LYS A 47 -4.85 1.56 -1.54
C LYS A 47 -4.67 2.61 -0.46
N VAL A 48 -4.47 2.21 0.79
CA VAL A 48 -4.30 3.13 1.93
C VAL A 48 -3.11 4.06 1.74
N ALA A 49 -1.93 3.51 1.44
CA ALA A 49 -0.71 4.29 1.25
C ALA A 49 -0.82 5.23 0.04
N SER A 50 -1.34 4.72 -1.09
CA SER A 50 -1.50 5.54 -2.29
C SER A 50 -2.52 6.66 -2.09
N THR A 51 -3.55 6.47 -1.26
CA THR A 51 -4.52 7.53 -0.95
C THR A 51 -3.87 8.67 -0.18
N ALA A 52 -3.07 8.36 0.85
CA ALA A 52 -2.34 9.37 1.60
C ALA A 52 -1.39 10.18 0.70
N VAL A 53 -0.60 9.48 -0.11
CA VAL A 53 0.39 10.09 -1.00
C VAL A 53 -0.27 10.89 -2.12
N ALA A 54 -1.33 10.37 -2.75
CA ALA A 54 -2.05 11.07 -3.80
C ALA A 54 -2.70 12.37 -3.27
N THR A 55 -3.31 12.33 -2.09
CA THR A 55 -3.90 13.52 -1.47
C THR A 55 -2.84 14.57 -1.19
N LYS A 56 -1.67 14.17 -0.66
CA LYS A 56 -0.53 15.07 -0.46
C LYS A 56 -0.06 15.69 -1.77
N LEU A 57 0.10 14.90 -2.84
CA LEU A 57 0.52 15.39 -4.15
C LEU A 57 -0.49 16.35 -4.80
N LEU A 58 -1.76 16.18 -4.51
CA LEU A 58 -2.83 17.12 -4.92
C LEU A 58 -2.84 18.40 -4.10
N GLY A 59 -1.95 18.57 -3.12
CA GLY A 59 -1.87 19.75 -2.27
C GLY A 59 -2.79 19.71 -1.04
N GLY A 60 -3.30 18.54 -0.67
CA GLY A 60 -4.18 18.37 0.48
C GLY A 60 -3.50 18.70 1.81
N SER A 61 -4.24 19.32 2.71
CA SER A 61 -3.84 19.55 4.10
C SER A 61 -3.74 18.24 4.87
N LEU A 62 -3.13 18.27 6.06
CA LEU A 62 -3.06 17.10 6.94
C LEU A 62 -4.45 16.53 7.26
N ASP A 63 -5.44 17.38 7.48
CA ASP A 63 -6.80 16.95 7.77
C ASP A 63 -7.46 16.31 6.54
N GLN A 64 -7.27 16.87 5.36
CA GLN A 64 -7.71 16.23 4.11
C GLN A 64 -7.02 14.89 3.85
N ILE A 65 -5.74 14.74 4.22
CA ILE A 65 -5.05 13.44 4.12
C ILE A 65 -5.69 12.43 5.10
N LYS A 66 -5.99 12.82 6.34
CA LYS A 66 -6.69 11.96 7.30
C LYS A 66 -8.08 11.55 6.78
N ASP A 67 -8.82 12.51 6.26
CA ASP A 67 -10.15 12.27 5.68
C ASP A 67 -10.08 11.28 4.51
N ALA A 68 -9.17 11.49 3.57
CA ALA A 68 -8.98 10.60 2.44
C ALA A 68 -8.55 9.19 2.86
N VAL A 69 -7.65 9.07 3.83
CA VAL A 69 -7.22 7.78 4.38
C VAL A 69 -8.39 7.06 5.06
N SER A 70 -9.24 7.78 5.77
CA SER A 70 -10.47 7.20 6.36
C SER A 70 -11.40 6.65 5.28
N GLN A 71 -11.56 7.35 4.18
CA GLN A 71 -12.31 6.87 3.00
C GLN A 71 -11.68 5.58 2.42
N ALA A 72 -10.35 5.48 2.40
CA ALA A 72 -9.68 4.29 1.91
C ALA A 72 -9.92 3.05 2.79
N TRP A 73 -10.09 3.22 4.08
CA TRP A 73 -10.48 2.14 5.00
C TRP A 73 -11.96 1.78 4.88
N LEU A 74 -12.82 2.76 4.63
CA LEU A 74 -14.25 2.58 4.46
C LEU A 74 -14.61 1.88 3.15
N ASP A 75 -13.94 2.22 2.05
CA ASP A 75 -14.18 1.68 0.71
C ASP A 75 -13.78 0.21 0.64
N GLY A 76 -14.68 -0.66 0.24
CA GLY A 76 -14.56 -2.12 0.25
C GLY A 76 -13.18 -2.68 -0.11
N GLN A 77 -12.80 -3.75 0.56
CA GLN A 77 -11.48 -4.34 0.47
C GLN A 77 -11.46 -5.55 -0.47
N SER A 78 -10.32 -5.76 -1.15
CA SER A 78 -10.14 -6.92 -2.01
C SER A 78 -9.97 -8.19 -1.20
N LEU A 79 -10.75 -9.23 -1.52
CA LEU A 79 -10.54 -10.57 -0.99
C LEU A 79 -9.35 -11.24 -1.67
N ARG A 80 -8.65 -12.09 -0.94
CA ARG A 80 -7.46 -12.80 -1.41
C ARG A 80 -7.76 -14.02 -2.27
N THR A 81 -9.01 -14.45 -2.39
CA THR A 81 -9.45 -15.66 -3.10
C THR A 81 -8.81 -15.82 -4.49
N TYR A 82 -8.66 -14.74 -5.24
CA TYR A 82 -8.11 -14.79 -6.61
C TYR A 82 -6.62 -15.16 -6.71
N ARG A 83 -5.93 -15.33 -5.58
CA ARG A 83 -4.52 -15.80 -5.53
C ARG A 83 -4.38 -17.27 -5.24
N HIS A 84 -5.46 -17.97 -4.95
CA HIS A 84 -5.47 -19.37 -4.52
C HIS A 84 -6.25 -20.25 -5.50
N ALA A 85 -5.72 -21.46 -5.76
CA ALA A 85 -6.43 -22.45 -6.53
C ALA A 85 -7.76 -22.84 -5.83
N PRO A 86 -8.85 -23.11 -6.57
CA PRO A 86 -8.96 -23.11 -8.02
C PRO A 86 -9.22 -21.72 -8.64
N ASN A 87 -9.29 -20.67 -7.83
CA ASN A 87 -9.73 -19.32 -8.23
C ASN A 87 -8.57 -18.41 -8.69
N ALA A 88 -7.36 -18.93 -8.80
CA ALA A 88 -6.23 -18.14 -9.27
C ALA A 88 -6.46 -17.66 -10.71
N GLY A 89 -6.30 -16.35 -10.95
CA GLY A 89 -6.64 -15.77 -12.23
C GLY A 89 -5.91 -14.48 -12.55
N SER A 90 -6.27 -13.87 -13.68
CA SER A 90 -5.64 -12.68 -14.24
C SER A 90 -5.72 -11.43 -13.35
N ARG A 91 -6.64 -11.38 -12.39
CA ARG A 91 -6.75 -10.25 -11.43
C ARG A 91 -5.41 -9.98 -10.73
N LYS A 92 -4.58 -11.00 -10.49
CA LYS A 92 -3.25 -10.84 -9.89
C LYS A 92 -2.40 -9.79 -10.63
N SER A 93 -2.55 -9.71 -11.95
CA SER A 93 -1.75 -8.80 -12.80
C SER A 93 -2.16 -7.33 -12.68
N TRP A 94 -3.40 -7.04 -12.30
CA TRP A 94 -3.94 -5.67 -12.27
C TRP A 94 -4.49 -5.23 -10.90
N ALA A 95 -4.45 -6.10 -9.90
CA ALA A 95 -5.02 -5.81 -8.57
C ALA A 95 -4.38 -4.59 -7.89
N ALA A 96 -3.08 -4.41 -8.02
CA ALA A 96 -2.40 -3.23 -7.47
C ALA A 96 -2.77 -1.94 -8.24
N GLY A 97 -2.91 -2.03 -9.57
CA GLY A 97 -3.39 -0.92 -10.40
C GLY A 97 -4.82 -0.50 -10.05
N ASP A 98 -5.71 -1.46 -9.81
CA ASP A 98 -7.07 -1.19 -9.33
C ASP A 98 -7.05 -0.48 -7.97
N ALA A 99 -6.24 -0.97 -7.02
CA ALA A 99 -6.08 -0.35 -5.71
C ALA A 99 -5.58 1.11 -5.81
N THR A 100 -4.60 1.37 -6.66
CA THR A 100 -4.06 2.71 -6.89
C THR A 100 -5.08 3.62 -7.57
N SER A 101 -5.83 3.12 -8.56
CA SER A 101 -6.91 3.86 -9.22
C SER A 101 -7.98 4.31 -8.22
N ARG A 102 -8.41 3.40 -7.33
CA ARG A 102 -9.34 3.71 -6.25
C ARG A 102 -8.78 4.76 -5.30
N ALA A 103 -7.50 4.66 -4.94
CA ALA A 103 -6.82 5.60 -4.08
C ALA A 103 -6.84 7.02 -4.64
N VAL A 104 -6.50 7.19 -5.92
CA VAL A 104 -6.54 8.50 -6.60
C VAL A 104 -7.97 9.06 -6.64
N ARG A 105 -8.96 8.21 -6.94
CA ARG A 105 -10.37 8.61 -6.94
C ARG A 105 -10.81 9.11 -5.56
N LEU A 106 -10.46 8.41 -4.48
CA LEU A 106 -10.82 8.80 -3.11
C LEU A 106 -10.13 10.10 -2.72
N ALA A 107 -8.85 10.27 -3.08
CA ALA A 107 -8.13 11.53 -2.90
C ALA A 107 -8.86 12.71 -3.59
N MET A 108 -9.26 12.53 -4.85
CA MET A 108 -9.99 13.56 -5.61
C MET A 108 -11.36 13.89 -4.98
N ILE A 109 -12.09 12.89 -4.53
CA ILE A 109 -13.38 13.06 -3.84
C ILE A 109 -13.18 13.90 -2.57
N THR A 110 -12.20 13.56 -1.74
CA THR A 110 -11.89 14.31 -0.52
C THR A 110 -11.44 15.74 -0.84
N MET A 111 -10.61 15.92 -1.87
CA MET A 111 -10.17 17.25 -2.31
C MET A 111 -11.32 18.11 -2.86
N SER A 112 -12.43 17.51 -3.28
CA SER A 112 -13.65 18.24 -3.67
C SER A 112 -14.54 18.64 -2.49
N GLY A 113 -14.14 18.32 -1.25
CA GLY A 113 -14.84 18.74 -0.04
C GLY A 113 -15.62 17.64 0.68
N GLU A 114 -15.44 16.37 0.27
CA GLU A 114 -16.07 15.25 0.98
C GLU A 114 -15.39 15.03 2.34
N MET A 115 -16.20 14.74 3.35
CA MET A 115 -15.75 14.55 4.73
C MET A 115 -15.06 13.20 4.96
N GLY A 116 -14.27 13.11 6.01
CA GLY A 116 -13.71 11.86 6.53
C GLY A 116 -14.56 11.22 7.63
N TYR A 117 -14.13 10.03 8.06
CA TYR A 117 -14.81 9.22 9.07
C TYR A 117 -13.82 8.81 10.18
N PRO A 118 -13.66 9.63 11.23
CA PRO A 118 -12.63 9.42 12.27
C PRO A 118 -12.70 8.06 12.96
N GLY A 119 -13.89 7.49 13.09
CA GLY A 119 -14.10 6.18 13.71
C GLY A 119 -13.98 4.98 12.79
N VAL A 120 -13.56 5.15 11.54
CA VAL A 120 -13.60 4.08 10.52
C VAL A 120 -12.88 2.79 10.90
N LEU A 121 -11.82 2.87 11.70
CA LEU A 121 -11.09 1.68 12.17
C LEU A 121 -11.78 1.03 13.38
N SER A 122 -12.11 1.81 14.39
CA SER A 122 -12.42 1.34 15.73
C SER A 122 -13.88 1.51 16.18
N ALA A 123 -14.77 1.99 15.33
CA ALA A 123 -16.19 2.12 15.66
C ALA A 123 -16.76 0.73 15.99
N PRO A 124 -17.36 0.54 17.21
CA PRO A 124 -17.91 -0.75 17.60
C PRO A 124 -18.92 -1.26 16.57
N VAL A 125 -18.82 -2.51 16.19
CA VAL A 125 -19.68 -3.22 15.23
C VAL A 125 -19.46 -2.79 13.77
N TRP A 126 -19.17 -1.52 13.51
CA TRP A 126 -19.17 -0.94 12.17
C TRP A 126 -17.76 -0.57 11.64
N GLY A 127 -16.76 -0.55 12.51
CA GLY A 127 -15.38 -0.24 12.16
C GLY A 127 -14.68 -1.40 11.44
N PHE A 128 -13.62 -1.09 10.73
CA PHE A 128 -12.84 -2.06 9.98
C PHE A 128 -12.31 -3.20 10.86
N GLU A 129 -11.91 -2.90 12.10
CA GLU A 129 -11.37 -3.89 13.04
C GLU A 129 -12.42 -4.97 13.36
N ASP A 130 -13.64 -4.57 13.68
CA ASP A 130 -14.74 -5.51 13.99
C ASP A 130 -15.24 -6.23 12.73
N VAL A 131 -15.46 -5.50 11.63
CA VAL A 131 -16.09 -6.05 10.41
C VAL A 131 -15.13 -6.94 9.62
N SER A 132 -13.87 -6.55 9.50
CA SER A 132 -12.94 -7.15 8.54
C SER A 132 -11.68 -7.72 9.17
N PHE A 133 -11.40 -7.43 10.42
CA PHE A 133 -10.17 -7.85 11.11
C PHE A 133 -10.41 -8.75 12.33
N ASN A 134 -11.58 -9.40 12.39
CA ASN A 134 -12.00 -10.31 13.43
C ASN A 134 -12.01 -9.70 14.86
N GLY A 135 -12.21 -8.40 14.97
CA GLY A 135 -12.17 -7.65 16.22
C GLY A 135 -10.76 -7.37 16.74
N GLU A 136 -9.71 -7.79 16.03
CA GLU A 136 -8.33 -7.47 16.38
C GLU A 136 -8.04 -6.01 16.03
N LYS A 137 -7.23 -5.34 16.86
CA LYS A 137 -6.81 -3.97 16.61
C LYS A 137 -5.64 -3.93 15.64
N LEU A 138 -5.65 -2.97 14.75
CA LEU A 138 -4.49 -2.68 13.91
C LEU A 138 -3.33 -2.18 14.77
N SER A 139 -2.17 -2.78 14.60
CA SER A 139 -0.93 -2.37 15.23
C SER A 139 -0.14 -1.41 14.33
N LEU A 140 0.43 -0.38 14.94
CA LEU A 140 1.44 0.47 14.31
C LEU A 140 2.71 0.35 15.17
N PRO A 141 3.60 -0.62 14.87
CA PRO A 141 4.68 -1.00 15.77
C PRO A 141 5.75 0.07 15.93
N GLN A 142 5.83 0.98 14.97
CA GLN A 142 6.82 2.05 14.96
C GLN A 142 6.32 3.26 14.15
N PRO A 143 6.92 4.46 14.35
CA PRO A 143 6.61 5.63 13.53
C PRO A 143 7.03 5.40 12.07
N PHE A 144 6.42 6.15 11.16
CA PHE A 144 6.81 6.18 9.75
C PHE A 144 8.06 7.06 9.58
N GLU A 145 9.14 6.46 9.11
CA GLU A 145 10.42 7.11 8.80
C GLU A 145 10.96 6.60 7.47
N THR A 146 12.06 5.85 7.49
CA THR A 146 12.71 5.25 6.30
C THR A 146 13.01 3.76 6.48
N TYR A 147 12.38 3.12 7.46
CA TYR A 147 12.64 1.74 7.85
C TYR A 147 12.59 0.76 6.69
N VAL A 148 11.58 0.87 5.82
CA VAL A 148 11.41 -0.07 4.70
C VAL A 148 12.56 0.07 3.71
N MET A 149 12.96 1.28 3.38
CA MET A 149 14.05 1.50 2.42
C MET A 149 15.41 1.06 2.98
N GLU A 150 15.63 1.14 4.29
CA GLU A 150 16.86 0.72 4.95
C GLU A 150 16.95 -0.80 5.13
N ASN A 151 15.80 -1.48 5.20
CA ASN A 151 15.73 -2.91 5.53
C ASN A 151 15.26 -3.78 4.36
N ILE A 152 14.97 -3.22 3.19
CA ILE A 152 14.55 -3.99 2.04
C ILE A 152 15.69 -4.88 1.52
N LEU A 153 15.39 -6.15 1.27
CA LEU A 153 16.35 -7.10 0.75
C LEU A 153 16.27 -7.17 -0.77
N PHE A 154 17.39 -6.94 -1.44
CA PHE A 154 17.52 -7.13 -2.87
C PHE A 154 18.26 -8.43 -3.16
N LYS A 155 17.61 -9.37 -3.83
CA LYS A 155 18.21 -10.58 -4.37
C LYS A 155 18.38 -10.41 -5.87
N ILE A 156 19.55 -10.00 -6.30
CA ILE A 156 19.87 -9.70 -7.71
C ILE A 156 20.67 -10.80 -8.41
N SER A 157 21.25 -11.74 -7.64
CA SER A 157 22.14 -12.79 -8.20
C SER A 157 21.41 -13.80 -9.07
N PHE A 158 20.12 -14.03 -8.83
CA PHE A 158 19.30 -14.98 -9.57
C PHE A 158 18.02 -14.28 -10.06
N PRO A 159 17.89 -13.99 -11.37
CA PRO A 159 16.74 -13.28 -11.93
C PRO A 159 15.53 -14.21 -12.05
N ALA A 160 14.86 -14.46 -10.93
CA ALA A 160 13.66 -15.28 -10.83
C ALA A 160 12.62 -14.60 -9.94
N GLU A 161 11.37 -15.12 -9.96
CA GLU A 161 10.35 -14.71 -9.00
C GLU A 161 10.89 -14.88 -7.57
N PHE A 162 10.59 -13.92 -6.68
CA PHE A 162 11.23 -13.80 -5.37
C PHE A 162 11.23 -15.11 -4.56
N HIS A 163 10.09 -15.82 -4.51
CA HIS A 163 9.99 -17.10 -3.78
C HIS A 163 10.72 -18.25 -4.48
N ALA A 164 10.97 -18.15 -5.80
CA ALA A 164 11.69 -19.15 -6.57
C ALA A 164 13.21 -18.95 -6.53
N GLN A 165 13.72 -17.80 -6.11
CA GLN A 165 15.16 -17.48 -6.17
C GLN A 165 16.02 -18.47 -5.40
N THR A 166 15.59 -18.91 -4.21
CA THR A 166 16.32 -19.90 -3.41
C THR A 166 16.40 -21.26 -4.10
N ALA A 167 15.30 -21.67 -4.77
CA ALA A 167 15.29 -22.93 -5.53
C ALA A 167 16.22 -22.85 -6.77
N VAL A 168 16.22 -21.72 -7.47
CA VAL A 168 17.13 -21.46 -8.60
C VAL A 168 18.58 -21.46 -8.14
N GLU A 169 18.89 -20.80 -7.02
CA GLU A 169 20.23 -20.82 -6.43
C GLU A 169 20.69 -22.24 -6.10
N ALA A 170 19.83 -23.02 -5.46
CA ALA A 170 20.14 -24.42 -5.13
C ALA A 170 20.38 -25.26 -6.39
N ALA A 171 19.55 -25.09 -7.43
CA ALA A 171 19.71 -25.80 -8.69
C ALA A 171 21.04 -25.46 -9.40
N VAL A 172 21.42 -24.19 -9.41
CA VAL A 172 22.72 -23.77 -9.98
C VAL A 172 23.88 -24.40 -9.23
N LYS A 173 23.89 -24.34 -7.90
CA LYS A 173 24.96 -24.95 -7.06
C LYS A 173 25.06 -26.45 -7.18
N LEU A 174 23.97 -27.15 -7.49
CA LEU A 174 23.98 -28.59 -7.69
C LEU A 174 24.43 -29.00 -9.10
N HIS A 175 24.37 -28.06 -10.05
CA HIS A 175 24.80 -28.31 -11.43
C HIS A 175 26.32 -28.09 -11.63
N GLU A 176 26.92 -27.24 -10.82
CA GLU A 176 28.38 -27.02 -10.76
C GLU A 176 29.11 -28.23 -10.16
#